data_4de3b5b5e9d01ad2f3fdfc685d610448
#
_entry.id   4de3b5b5e9d01ad2f3fdfc685d610448
#
_cell.length_a   1.000
_cell.length_b   1.000
_cell.length_c   1.000
_cell.angle_alpha   90.00
_cell.angle_beta   90.00
_cell.angle_gamma   90.00
#
_symmetry.space_group_name_H-M   'P 1'
#
loop_
_entity.id
_entity.type
_entity.pdbx_description
1 polymer ?
#
loop_
_entity_poly.entity_id
_entity_poly.type
_entity_poly.pdbx_seq_one_letter_code
_entity_poly.pdbx_strand_id
1 'polypeptide(L)'
;MMRRATPEDRDLLVAWDADPDVRAAGGDDDWWDWDRALAEDVDHEEFWLAVEDDGPSGIIVLLDAAREPTHYWGDVEPGTWALDIWIGRPDRRGRGLGTAMLRWAIDRCFTVHDAHRILIDPLETNVRAIELYRRVGFVDVGPRTFGDDRCLVLELSRPDPPRCAPSG
;
A
#
# COMPACT_ATOMS: atom_id res chain seq x y z
N MET A 1 -13.14 6.61 7.70
CA MET A 1 -12.06 7.23 8.52
C MET A 1 -10.84 6.32 8.53
N MET A 2 -9.60 6.86 8.56
CA MET A 2 -8.39 6.03 8.71
C MET A 2 -7.90 6.10 10.17
N ARG A 3 -7.52 4.96 10.75
CA ARG A 3 -6.85 4.88 12.05
C ARG A 3 -5.68 3.91 12.03
N ARG A 4 -4.72 4.10 12.90
CA ARG A 4 -3.63 3.13 13.10
C ARG A 4 -4.21 1.76 13.51
N ALA A 5 -3.65 0.69 12.98
CA ALA A 5 -3.89 -0.65 13.48
C ALA A 5 -3.21 -0.80 14.85
N THR A 6 -3.81 -1.62 15.70
CA THR A 6 -3.35 -1.88 17.07
C THR A 6 -3.29 -3.39 17.31
N PRO A 7 -2.63 -3.89 18.37
CA PRO A 7 -2.62 -5.32 18.68
C PRO A 7 -4.02 -5.97 18.80
N GLU A 8 -5.04 -5.20 19.16
CA GLU A 8 -6.42 -5.68 19.23
C GLU A 8 -7.01 -6.02 17.85
N ASP A 9 -6.42 -5.52 16.76
CA ASP A 9 -6.85 -5.80 15.40
C ASP A 9 -6.25 -7.08 14.82
N ARG A 10 -5.31 -7.71 15.51
CA ARG A 10 -4.54 -8.86 15.07
C ARG A 10 -5.43 -10.00 14.52
N ASP A 11 -6.43 -10.43 15.29
CA ASP A 11 -7.28 -11.55 14.89
C ASP A 11 -8.13 -11.23 13.65
N LEU A 12 -8.53 -9.98 13.50
CA LEU A 12 -9.22 -9.50 12.30
C LEU A 12 -8.31 -9.57 11.08
N LEU A 13 -7.06 -9.11 11.20
CA LEU A 13 -6.09 -9.09 10.10
C LEU A 13 -5.73 -10.51 9.67
N VAL A 14 -5.49 -11.41 10.63
CA VAL A 14 -5.27 -12.85 10.36
C VAL A 14 -6.47 -13.45 9.62
N ALA A 15 -7.69 -13.11 10.02
CA ALA A 15 -8.90 -13.60 9.35
C ALA A 15 -9.02 -13.07 7.92
N TRP A 16 -8.62 -11.82 7.65
CA TRP A 16 -8.59 -11.27 6.30
C TRP A 16 -7.52 -11.92 5.42
N ASP A 17 -6.34 -12.19 5.96
CA ASP A 17 -5.28 -12.90 5.24
C ASP A 17 -5.68 -14.34 4.88
N ALA A 18 -6.56 -14.95 5.66
CA ALA A 18 -7.11 -16.27 5.36
C ALA A 18 -8.21 -16.28 4.29
N ASP A 19 -8.75 -15.10 3.90
CA ASP A 19 -9.77 -14.98 2.86
C ASP A 19 -9.18 -15.40 1.49
N PRO A 20 -9.80 -16.38 0.78
CA PRO A 20 -9.27 -16.86 -0.49
C PRO A 20 -9.14 -15.79 -1.57
N ASP A 21 -10.04 -14.80 -1.58
CA ASP A 21 -9.98 -13.70 -2.55
C ASP A 21 -8.83 -12.73 -2.25
N VAL A 22 -8.52 -12.51 -0.96
CA VAL A 22 -7.38 -11.70 -0.51
C VAL A 22 -6.09 -12.41 -0.92
N ARG A 23 -5.98 -13.72 -0.64
CA ARG A 23 -4.83 -14.54 -1.04
C ARG A 23 -4.62 -14.55 -2.55
N ALA A 24 -5.68 -14.77 -3.31
CA ALA A 24 -5.61 -14.76 -4.78
C ALA A 24 -5.19 -13.40 -5.37
N ALA A 25 -5.42 -12.32 -4.63
CA ALA A 25 -5.06 -10.97 -5.06
C ALA A 25 -3.65 -10.55 -4.62
N GLY A 26 -3.17 -11.07 -3.47
CA GLY A 26 -1.89 -10.70 -2.85
C GLY A 26 -0.72 -11.61 -3.19
N GLY A 27 -0.97 -12.81 -3.75
CA GLY A 27 0.07 -13.80 -4.03
C GLY A 27 0.39 -14.71 -2.85
N ASP A 28 1.42 -15.55 -3.04
CA ASP A 28 1.84 -16.55 -2.06
C ASP A 28 3.01 -16.07 -1.18
N ASP A 29 3.66 -14.97 -1.56
CA ASP A 29 4.83 -14.46 -0.85
C ASP A 29 4.45 -13.50 0.28
N ASP A 30 5.09 -13.71 1.43
CA ASP A 30 5.26 -12.82 2.59
C ASP A 30 3.99 -12.14 3.15
N TRP A 31 3.11 -12.95 3.72
CA TRP A 31 2.06 -12.44 4.60
C TRP A 31 2.68 -11.88 5.89
N TRP A 32 2.11 -10.78 6.37
CA TRP A 32 2.62 -10.06 7.53
C TRP A 32 2.57 -10.93 8.81
N ASP A 33 3.67 -10.96 9.54
CA ASP A 33 3.67 -11.43 10.94
C ASP A 33 3.00 -10.36 11.81
N TRP A 34 1.68 -10.47 11.97
CA TRP A 34 0.88 -9.48 12.69
C TRP A 34 1.24 -9.37 14.17
N ASP A 35 1.74 -10.44 14.80
CA ASP A 35 2.21 -10.38 16.19
C ASP A 35 3.41 -9.44 16.31
N ARG A 36 4.35 -9.51 15.38
CA ARG A 36 5.50 -8.60 15.30
C ARG A 36 5.08 -7.22 14.80
N ALA A 37 4.40 -7.14 13.68
CA ALA A 37 4.07 -5.90 12.99
C ALA A 37 3.23 -4.92 13.84
N LEU A 38 2.36 -5.44 14.72
CA LEU A 38 1.53 -4.62 15.58
C LEU A 38 2.14 -4.36 16.97
N ALA A 39 3.18 -5.12 17.37
CA ALA A 39 3.87 -4.95 18.65
C ALA A 39 5.03 -3.96 18.55
N GLU A 40 5.67 -3.84 17.38
CA GLU A 40 6.82 -2.97 17.15
C GLU A 40 6.37 -1.60 16.63
N ASP A 41 6.78 -0.53 17.30
CA ASP A 41 6.62 0.84 16.79
C ASP A 41 7.91 1.23 16.07
N VAL A 42 7.97 0.91 14.77
CA VAL A 42 9.09 1.22 13.92
C VAL A 42 8.73 2.38 12.97
N ASP A 43 9.72 3.16 12.60
CA ASP A 43 9.53 4.39 11.82
C ASP A 43 9.61 4.17 10.28
N HIS A 44 9.81 2.93 9.84
CA HIS A 44 9.88 2.58 8.43
C HIS A 44 8.62 1.86 7.91
N GLU A 45 7.64 1.55 8.78
CA GLU A 45 6.37 0.94 8.37
C GLU A 45 5.18 1.47 9.16
N GLU A 46 4.04 1.57 8.52
CA GLU A 46 2.78 2.01 9.13
C GLU A 46 1.61 1.15 8.65
N PHE A 47 0.79 0.71 9.58
CA PHE A 47 -0.41 -0.09 9.32
C PHE A 47 -1.66 0.73 9.64
N TRP A 48 -2.54 0.94 8.65
CA TRP A 48 -3.72 1.79 8.77
C TRP A 48 -4.98 1.08 8.33
N LEU A 49 -5.97 1.06 9.19
CA LEU A 49 -7.30 0.52 8.92
C LEU A 49 -8.25 1.61 8.39
N ALA A 50 -8.93 1.27 7.32
CA ALA A 50 -10.12 2.01 6.90
C ALA A 50 -11.32 1.57 7.72
N VAL A 51 -11.90 2.49 8.46
CA VAL A 51 -13.04 2.23 9.36
C VAL A 51 -14.27 2.94 8.82
N GLU A 52 -15.35 2.19 8.67
CA GLU A 52 -16.68 2.66 8.34
C GLU A 52 -17.59 2.58 9.58
N ASP A 53 -18.88 2.96 9.46
CA ASP A 53 -19.78 3.04 10.61
C ASP A 53 -20.01 1.69 11.31
N ASP A 54 -19.85 0.59 10.59
CA ASP A 54 -20.00 -0.79 11.06
C ASP A 54 -18.66 -1.52 11.31
N GLY A 55 -17.56 -0.78 11.34
CA GLY A 55 -16.25 -1.28 11.72
C GLY A 55 -15.17 -1.24 10.65
N PRO A 56 -14.00 -1.87 10.91
CA PRO A 56 -12.91 -1.94 9.95
C PRO A 56 -13.30 -2.69 8.67
N SER A 57 -12.86 -2.18 7.54
CA SER A 57 -13.25 -2.68 6.21
C SER A 57 -12.08 -3.02 5.29
N GLY A 58 -10.91 -2.45 5.54
CA GLY A 58 -9.69 -2.71 4.77
C GLY A 58 -8.45 -2.19 5.49
N ILE A 59 -7.30 -2.58 5.01
CA ILE A 59 -5.99 -2.15 5.52
C ILE A 59 -5.13 -1.61 4.39
N ILE A 60 -4.31 -0.63 4.71
CA ILE A 60 -3.23 -0.14 3.86
C ILE A 60 -1.96 -0.06 4.69
N VAL A 61 -0.88 -0.56 4.11
CA VAL A 61 0.47 -0.51 4.67
C VAL A 61 1.27 0.53 3.91
N LEU A 62 1.99 1.37 4.64
CA LEU A 62 2.97 2.30 4.10
C LEU A 62 4.35 1.84 4.55
N LEU A 63 5.26 1.65 3.62
CA LEU A 63 6.58 1.10 3.87
C LEU A 63 7.66 2.01 3.27
N ASP A 64 8.65 2.42 4.07
CA ASP A 64 9.87 3.07 3.55
C ASP A 64 10.72 2.02 2.85
N ALA A 65 10.63 1.97 1.53
CA ALA A 65 11.27 0.95 0.71
C ALA A 65 12.81 1.00 0.73
N ALA A 66 13.40 2.12 1.14
CA ALA A 66 14.84 2.27 1.28
C ALA A 66 15.36 1.79 2.66
N ARG A 67 14.47 1.70 3.66
CA ARG A 67 14.84 1.40 5.05
C ARG A 67 14.32 0.06 5.56
N GLU A 68 13.38 -0.55 4.86
CA GLU A 68 12.83 -1.85 5.25
C GLU A 68 13.95 -2.92 5.23
N PRO A 69 14.03 -3.79 6.26
CA PRO A 69 15.20 -4.64 6.48
C PRO A 69 15.33 -5.81 5.51
N THR A 70 14.27 -6.18 4.78
CA THR A 70 14.29 -7.32 3.85
C THR A 70 14.91 -6.98 2.50
N HIS A 71 15.05 -5.69 2.18
CA HIS A 71 15.46 -5.20 0.86
C HIS A 71 14.61 -5.76 -0.28
N TYR A 72 13.31 -5.93 -0.03
CA TYR A 72 12.35 -6.44 -1.01
C TYR A 72 12.43 -5.68 -2.33
N TRP A 73 12.51 -4.36 -2.26
CA TRP A 73 12.60 -3.49 -3.43
C TRP A 73 14.02 -3.41 -4.02
N GLY A 74 15.03 -3.98 -3.34
CA GLY A 74 16.45 -3.82 -3.67
C GLY A 74 16.98 -2.44 -3.29
N ASP A 75 18.06 -2.01 -3.97
CA ASP A 75 18.64 -0.69 -3.74
C ASP A 75 17.76 0.39 -4.38
N VAL A 76 16.97 1.06 -3.58
CA VAL A 76 16.15 2.22 -3.98
C VAL A 76 16.62 3.47 -3.25
N GLU A 77 16.34 4.63 -3.84
CA GLU A 77 16.75 5.92 -3.26
C GLU A 77 15.93 6.24 -1.99
N PRO A 78 16.55 6.89 -0.96
CA PRO A 78 15.82 7.39 0.20
C PRO A 78 14.64 8.28 -0.24
N GLY A 79 13.52 8.18 0.49
CA GLY A 79 12.27 8.86 0.12
C GLY A 79 11.43 8.09 -0.90
N THR A 80 11.82 6.84 -1.23
CA THR A 80 10.98 5.89 -1.95
C THR A 80 10.14 5.13 -0.94
N TRP A 81 8.81 5.22 -1.06
CA TRP A 81 7.84 4.49 -0.25
C TRP A 81 7.15 3.43 -1.08
N ALA A 82 6.62 2.40 -0.44
CA ALA A 82 5.80 1.38 -1.08
C ALA A 82 4.46 1.25 -0.35
N LEU A 83 3.45 0.76 -1.05
CA LEU A 83 2.11 0.55 -0.51
C LEU A 83 1.65 -0.88 -0.75
N ASP A 84 1.05 -1.48 0.32
CA ASP A 84 0.21 -2.66 0.20
C ASP A 84 -1.21 -2.31 0.63
N ILE A 85 -2.20 -2.83 -0.08
CA ILE A 85 -3.60 -2.53 0.20
C ILE A 85 -4.51 -3.71 -0.09
N TRP A 86 -5.41 -4.02 0.84
CA TRP A 86 -6.52 -4.92 0.57
C TRP A 86 -7.79 -4.55 1.33
N ILE A 87 -8.92 -4.90 0.73
CA ILE A 87 -10.24 -4.79 1.34
C ILE A 87 -10.60 -6.13 1.96
N GLY A 88 -10.54 -6.19 3.29
CA GLY A 88 -10.83 -7.41 4.03
C GLY A 88 -12.30 -7.81 3.97
N ARG A 89 -13.22 -6.82 3.97
CA ARG A 89 -14.64 -7.08 3.89
C ARG A 89 -15.13 -7.24 2.45
N PRO A 90 -15.64 -8.43 2.05
CA PRO A 90 -16.09 -8.69 0.67
C PRO A 90 -17.20 -7.74 0.21
N ASP A 91 -18.15 -7.40 1.10
CA ASP A 91 -19.28 -6.51 0.81
C ASP A 91 -18.87 -5.04 0.58
N ARG A 92 -17.62 -4.68 0.85
CA ARG A 92 -17.03 -3.34 0.64
C ARG A 92 -16.19 -3.25 -0.63
N ARG A 93 -15.88 -4.37 -1.26
CA ARG A 93 -15.14 -4.40 -2.52
C ARG A 93 -15.95 -3.76 -3.66
N GLY A 94 -15.27 -2.99 -4.52
CA GLY A 94 -15.89 -2.37 -5.68
C GLY A 94 -16.75 -1.14 -5.40
N ARG A 95 -16.72 -0.60 -4.19
CA ARG A 95 -17.52 0.57 -3.78
C ARG A 95 -16.70 1.86 -3.60
N GLY A 96 -15.48 1.89 -4.13
CA GLY A 96 -14.62 3.08 -4.07
C GLY A 96 -13.72 3.16 -2.83
N LEU A 97 -13.86 2.26 -1.85
CA LEU A 97 -13.06 2.27 -0.63
C LEU A 97 -11.55 2.22 -0.92
N GLY A 98 -11.09 1.31 -1.80
CA GLY A 98 -9.69 1.23 -2.18
C GLY A 98 -9.15 2.52 -2.79
N THR A 99 -9.97 3.22 -3.60
CA THR A 99 -9.58 4.54 -4.14
C THR A 99 -9.41 5.58 -3.03
N ALA A 100 -10.32 5.59 -2.05
CA ALA A 100 -10.24 6.52 -0.92
C ALA A 100 -9.02 6.24 -0.04
N MET A 101 -8.73 4.97 0.24
CA MET A 101 -7.56 4.53 1.00
C MET A 101 -6.25 4.93 0.30
N LEU A 102 -6.14 4.65 -1.01
CA LEU A 102 -4.96 5.01 -1.81
C LEU A 102 -4.71 6.51 -1.82
N ARG A 103 -5.73 7.32 -2.06
CA ARG A 103 -5.58 8.79 -2.06
C ARG A 103 -5.10 9.31 -0.72
N TRP A 104 -5.64 8.77 0.37
CA TRP A 104 -5.21 9.12 1.71
C TRP A 104 -3.73 8.73 1.95
N ALA A 105 -3.32 7.52 1.56
CA ALA A 105 -1.95 7.06 1.73
C ALA A 105 -0.95 7.85 0.87
N ILE A 106 -1.31 8.17 -0.37
CA ILE A 106 -0.50 9.01 -1.26
C ILE A 106 -0.29 10.40 -0.64
N ASP A 107 -1.37 11.03 -0.16
CA ASP A 107 -1.27 12.32 0.52
C ASP A 107 -0.35 12.22 1.74
N ARG A 108 -0.49 11.18 2.56
CA ARG A 108 0.34 10.95 3.73
C ARG A 108 1.81 10.73 3.37
N CYS A 109 2.11 9.91 2.36
CA CYS A 109 3.48 9.70 1.91
C CYS A 109 4.13 11.02 1.49
N PHE A 110 3.43 11.85 0.74
CA PHE A 110 3.99 13.10 0.23
C PHE A 110 4.04 14.23 1.28
N THR A 111 3.08 14.29 2.21
CA THR A 111 2.98 15.41 3.16
C THR A 111 3.63 15.14 4.51
N VAL A 112 3.58 13.90 4.99
CA VAL A 112 4.09 13.51 6.31
C VAL A 112 5.49 12.90 6.21
N HIS A 113 5.69 12.02 5.22
CA HIS A 113 6.96 11.30 5.05
C HIS A 113 7.92 11.94 4.06
N ASP A 114 7.52 13.04 3.45
CA ASP A 114 8.31 13.74 2.43
C ASP A 114 8.79 12.82 1.29
N ALA A 115 8.00 11.79 0.98
CA ALA A 115 8.30 10.88 -0.10
C ALA A 115 8.40 11.64 -1.43
N HIS A 116 9.31 11.21 -2.31
CA HIS A 116 9.36 11.72 -3.68
C HIS A 116 8.80 10.72 -4.68
N ARG A 117 8.72 9.44 -4.29
CA ARG A 117 8.23 8.34 -5.12
C ARG A 117 7.49 7.30 -4.29
N ILE A 118 6.42 6.74 -4.84
CA ILE A 118 5.65 5.65 -4.25
C ILE A 118 5.62 4.50 -5.25
N LEU A 119 5.91 3.29 -4.79
CA LEU A 119 5.89 2.04 -5.55
C LEU A 119 4.73 1.16 -5.12
N ILE A 120 4.23 0.35 -6.05
CA ILE A 120 3.26 -0.71 -5.78
C ILE A 120 3.43 -1.82 -6.83
N ASP A 121 3.19 -3.07 -6.46
CA ASP A 121 3.52 -4.23 -7.28
C ASP A 121 2.43 -5.33 -7.29
N PRO A 122 1.23 -5.00 -7.76
CA PRO A 122 0.19 -6.01 -7.91
C PRO A 122 0.66 -7.18 -8.76
N LEU A 123 0.15 -8.38 -8.47
CA LEU A 123 0.29 -9.51 -9.38
C LEU A 123 -0.16 -9.12 -10.78
N GLU A 124 0.55 -9.55 -11.83
CA GLU A 124 0.16 -9.31 -13.23
C GLU A 124 -1.26 -9.81 -13.55
N THR A 125 -1.71 -10.83 -12.83
CA THR A 125 -3.06 -11.40 -12.96
C THR A 125 -4.13 -10.55 -12.28
N ASN A 126 -3.77 -9.64 -11.38
CA ASN A 126 -4.69 -8.77 -10.67
C ASN A 126 -5.03 -7.51 -11.48
N VAL A 127 -5.63 -7.71 -12.64
CA VAL A 127 -5.98 -6.63 -13.59
C VAL A 127 -6.80 -5.53 -12.92
N ARG A 128 -7.69 -5.90 -11.99
CA ARG A 128 -8.53 -4.94 -11.27
C ARG A 128 -7.74 -3.97 -10.39
N ALA A 129 -6.72 -4.47 -9.69
CA ALA A 129 -5.83 -3.62 -8.90
C ALA A 129 -4.98 -2.72 -9.81
N ILE A 130 -4.40 -3.27 -10.87
CA ILE A 130 -3.61 -2.53 -11.85
C ILE A 130 -4.42 -1.36 -12.44
N GLU A 131 -5.66 -1.60 -12.86
CA GLU A 131 -6.53 -0.54 -13.38
C GLU A 131 -6.88 0.51 -12.31
N LEU A 132 -7.06 0.09 -11.05
CA LEU A 132 -7.29 1.02 -9.94
C LEU A 132 -6.09 1.94 -9.75
N TYR A 133 -4.87 1.38 -9.71
CA TYR A 133 -3.64 2.17 -9.51
C TYR A 133 -3.40 3.15 -10.66
N ARG A 134 -3.59 2.73 -11.91
CA ARG A 134 -3.52 3.62 -13.08
C ARG A 134 -4.53 4.78 -12.99
N ARG A 135 -5.77 4.50 -12.56
CA ARG A 135 -6.80 5.56 -12.38
C ARG A 135 -6.45 6.57 -11.29
N VAL A 136 -5.67 6.15 -10.29
CA VAL A 136 -5.21 7.02 -9.20
C VAL A 136 -3.97 7.82 -9.62
N GLY A 137 -3.30 7.43 -10.70
CA GLY A 137 -2.20 8.19 -11.28
C GLY A 137 -0.87 7.47 -11.33
N PHE A 138 -0.81 6.20 -10.87
CA PHE A 138 0.39 5.39 -11.03
C PHE A 138 0.66 5.08 -12.50
N VAL A 139 1.94 5.01 -12.86
CA VAL A 139 2.41 4.64 -14.20
C VAL A 139 3.19 3.34 -14.14
N ASP A 140 3.11 2.55 -15.22
CA ASP A 140 3.81 1.27 -15.31
C ASP A 140 5.32 1.47 -15.40
N VAL A 141 6.06 0.78 -14.55
CA VAL A 141 7.53 0.67 -14.63
C VAL A 141 7.92 -0.57 -15.44
N GLY A 142 7.29 -1.70 -15.14
CA GLY A 142 7.51 -2.96 -15.86
C GLY A 142 7.33 -4.19 -14.98
N PRO A 143 7.40 -5.38 -15.57
CA PRO A 143 7.26 -6.62 -14.84
C PRO A 143 8.49 -6.89 -13.96
N ARG A 144 8.27 -7.46 -12.79
CA ARG A 144 9.31 -7.95 -11.88
C ARG A 144 8.82 -9.20 -11.18
N THR A 145 9.72 -10.12 -10.88
CA THR A 145 9.41 -11.31 -10.09
C THR A 145 9.93 -11.11 -8.68
N PHE A 146 9.04 -11.31 -7.70
CA PHE A 146 9.34 -11.32 -6.28
C PHE A 146 9.02 -12.73 -5.77
N GLY A 147 10.02 -13.45 -5.22
CA GLY A 147 9.86 -14.87 -4.92
C GLY A 147 9.37 -15.65 -6.15
N ASP A 148 8.21 -16.30 -6.04
CA ASP A 148 7.55 -17.00 -7.15
C ASP A 148 6.47 -16.13 -7.84
N ASP A 149 6.15 -14.95 -7.31
CA ASP A 149 5.10 -14.07 -7.82
C ASP A 149 5.59 -13.16 -8.93
N ARG A 150 4.85 -13.16 -10.03
CA ARG A 150 5.09 -12.25 -11.15
C ARG A 150 4.20 -11.01 -11.02
N CYS A 151 4.83 -9.88 -10.78
CA CYS A 151 4.18 -8.61 -10.50
C CYS A 151 4.40 -7.58 -11.62
N LEU A 152 3.48 -6.65 -11.75
CA LEU A 152 3.68 -5.41 -12.49
C LEU A 152 4.04 -4.31 -11.48
N VAL A 153 5.26 -3.79 -11.57
CA VAL A 153 5.64 -2.63 -10.76
C VAL A 153 5.06 -1.37 -11.38
N LEU A 154 4.37 -0.59 -10.55
CA LEU A 154 3.91 0.75 -10.92
C LEU A 154 4.51 1.78 -9.94
N GLU A 155 4.67 3.01 -10.39
CA GLU A 155 5.16 4.11 -9.57
C GLU A 155 4.30 5.36 -9.69
N LEU A 156 4.29 6.15 -8.62
CA LEU A 156 3.74 7.49 -8.58
C LEU A 156 4.80 8.44 -8.04
N SER A 157 5.25 9.37 -8.87
CA SER A 157 6.18 10.43 -8.45
C SER A 157 5.42 11.62 -7.87
N ARG A 158 6.05 12.30 -6.90
CA ARG A 158 5.52 13.56 -6.37
C ARG A 158 5.42 14.57 -7.53
N PRO A 159 4.28 15.26 -7.69
CA PRO A 159 4.19 16.35 -8.64
C PRO A 159 5.22 17.43 -8.33
N ASP A 160 5.90 17.95 -9.37
CA ASP A 160 6.76 19.09 -9.21
C ASP A 160 5.97 20.28 -8.61
N PRO A 161 6.55 21.02 -7.65
CA PRO A 161 5.91 22.24 -7.19
C PRO A 161 5.68 23.18 -8.37
N PRO A 162 4.55 23.92 -8.42
CA PRO A 162 4.28 24.84 -9.49
C PRO A 162 5.47 25.82 -9.61
N ARG A 163 6.09 25.87 -10.79
CA ARG A 163 7.17 26.83 -11.05
C ARG A 163 6.60 28.22 -10.83
N CYS A 164 7.12 28.93 -9.82
CA CYS A 164 6.82 30.35 -9.69
C CYS A 164 7.15 31.03 -11.03
N ALA A 165 6.14 31.62 -11.65
CA ALA A 165 6.37 32.47 -12.80
C ALA A 165 7.35 33.60 -12.38
N PRO A 166 8.41 33.88 -13.16
CA PRO A 166 9.28 34.97 -12.83
C PRO A 166 8.44 36.25 -12.80
N SER A 167 8.50 36.95 -11.66
CA SER A 167 7.89 38.27 -11.51
C SER A 167 8.53 39.17 -12.53
N GLY A 168 7.77 39.58 -13.55
CA GLY A 168 8.14 40.55 -14.55
C GLY A 168 8.11 41.99 -13.98
#